data_d31a21907c1027fffdc232e7fc4242df
#
_entry.id   d31a21907c1027fffdc232e7fc4242df
#
_cell.length_a   1.000
_cell.length_b   1.000
_cell.length_c   1.000
_cell.angle_alpha   90.00
_cell.angle_beta   90.00
_cell.angle_gamma   90.00
#
_symmetry.space_group_name_H-M   'P 1'
#
loop_
_entity.id
_entity.type
_entity.pdbx_description
1 polymer ?
#
loop_
_entity_poly.entity_id
_entity_poly.type
_entity_poly.pdbx_seq_one_letter_code
_entity_poly.pdbx_strand_id
1 'polypeptide(L)'
;QSDFSRNASTRLGSRIVELRSQLRDSVYTARGFPVAPELIATVETENTASAEKEGGALLGLALTPFLLLLMLTGGSIMAVDAISGEKERGTLETLLTTSAARSDIVTAKLLGIVTVGIAVAVVNILNLLVYLVLGVVDLPENFAVALSALDLVLLLILFLPLTVLISSVLLLLSGYAKTYKEYQIYFFPVFLVFLVPSLAGTLPGMDLRSAIALVPIAGIGVAVREVMVREYDWLFLFLAFSSTGAAAWWAARLTERTLSTEHLISQSDLDEADLVGGPALFPRRVLRWFGVMWVIFLIVSLWFGEDL
;
A
#
# COMPACT_ATOMS: atom_id res chain seq x y z
N GLN A 1 -8.80 15.57 11.73
CA GLN A 1 -9.41 14.79 12.85
C GLN A 1 -9.32 13.33 12.48
N SER A 2 -8.83 12.49 13.40
CA SER A 2 -8.80 11.05 13.18
C SER A 2 -10.23 10.53 13.05
N ASP A 3 -10.45 9.49 12.24
CA ASP A 3 -11.73 8.79 12.14
C ASP A 3 -12.23 8.32 13.51
N PHE A 4 -11.28 8.07 14.42
CA PHE A 4 -11.53 7.78 15.83
C PHE A 4 -12.27 8.93 16.53
N SER A 5 -11.85 10.18 16.33
CA SER A 5 -12.52 11.36 16.90
C SER A 5 -13.93 11.55 16.33
N ARG A 6 -14.13 11.24 15.05
CA ARG A 6 -15.42 11.30 14.38
C ARG A 6 -16.37 10.21 14.91
N ASN A 7 -15.88 8.97 15.02
CA ASN A 7 -16.65 7.86 15.61
C ASN A 7 -16.94 8.09 17.09
N ALA A 8 -15.97 8.61 17.86
CA ALA A 8 -16.16 8.95 19.26
C ALA A 8 -17.21 10.05 19.43
N SER A 9 -17.19 11.10 18.61
CA SER A 9 -18.20 12.17 18.65
C SER A 9 -19.61 11.67 18.30
N THR A 10 -19.70 10.79 17.31
CA THR A 10 -21.01 10.20 16.92
C THR A 10 -21.56 9.29 18.02
N ARG A 11 -20.70 8.45 18.64
CA ARG A 11 -21.11 7.58 19.76
C ARG A 11 -21.48 8.39 21.00
N LEU A 12 -20.69 9.42 21.33
CA LEU A 12 -21.01 10.33 22.44
C LEU A 12 -22.32 11.09 22.17
N GLY A 13 -22.50 11.58 20.94
CA GLY A 13 -23.76 12.23 20.53
C GLY A 13 -24.96 11.31 20.69
N SER A 14 -24.89 10.08 20.20
CA SER A 14 -25.98 9.10 20.34
C SER A 14 -26.26 8.73 21.80
N ARG A 15 -25.22 8.54 22.61
CA ARG A 15 -25.37 8.26 24.06
C ARG A 15 -25.96 9.43 24.83
N ILE A 16 -25.55 10.66 24.51
CA ILE A 16 -26.13 11.86 25.13
C ILE A 16 -27.61 12.03 24.76
N VAL A 17 -27.94 11.78 23.50
CA VAL A 17 -29.34 11.81 23.04
C VAL A 17 -30.18 10.73 23.75
N GLU A 18 -29.64 9.51 23.87
CA GLU A 18 -30.30 8.39 24.55
C GLU A 18 -30.52 8.68 26.06
N LEU A 19 -29.47 9.11 26.76
CA LEU A 19 -29.56 9.50 28.17
C LEU A 19 -30.51 10.67 28.40
N ARG A 20 -30.51 11.68 27.52
CA ARG A 20 -31.46 12.80 27.57
C ARG A 20 -32.90 12.35 27.37
N SER A 21 -33.13 11.44 26.39
CA SER A 21 -34.49 10.93 26.16
C SER A 21 -34.99 10.15 27.37
N GLN A 22 -34.17 9.30 27.98
CA GLN A 22 -34.54 8.55 29.19
C GLN A 22 -34.81 9.46 30.40
N LEU A 23 -33.93 10.45 30.66
CA LEU A 23 -34.15 11.44 31.75
C LEU A 23 -35.37 12.30 31.48
N ARG A 24 -35.56 12.77 30.25
CA ARG A 24 -36.74 13.53 29.86
C ARG A 24 -38.01 12.71 30.11
N ASP A 25 -38.08 11.51 29.56
CA ASP A 25 -39.25 10.64 29.63
C ASP A 25 -39.58 10.27 31.08
N SER A 26 -38.59 10.05 31.93
CA SER A 26 -38.77 9.81 33.36
C SER A 26 -39.33 11.04 34.10
N VAL A 27 -38.85 12.23 33.79
CA VAL A 27 -39.33 13.51 34.40
C VAL A 27 -40.75 13.85 33.92
N TYR A 28 -41.05 13.65 32.63
CA TYR A 28 -42.39 13.90 32.08
C TYR A 28 -43.40 12.92 32.66
N THR A 29 -43.06 11.63 32.73
CA THR A 29 -43.93 10.61 33.34
C THR A 29 -44.16 10.90 34.83
N ALA A 30 -43.13 11.31 35.56
CA ALA A 30 -43.24 11.65 36.97
C ALA A 30 -44.11 12.91 37.23
N ARG A 31 -44.21 13.81 36.25
CA ARG A 31 -45.03 15.02 36.32
C ARG A 31 -46.42 14.90 35.66
N GLY A 32 -46.76 13.70 35.17
CA GLY A 32 -48.08 13.43 34.59
C GLY A 32 -48.31 14.02 33.19
N PHE A 33 -47.27 14.36 32.45
CA PHE A 33 -47.40 14.83 31.07
C PHE A 33 -47.49 13.64 30.11
N PRO A 34 -48.54 13.55 29.26
CA PRO A 34 -48.80 12.39 28.40
C PRO A 34 -47.92 12.33 27.13
N VAL A 35 -47.30 13.44 26.74
CA VAL A 35 -46.51 13.53 25.51
C VAL A 35 -45.20 14.22 25.82
N ALA A 36 -44.10 13.58 25.46
CA ALA A 36 -42.80 14.21 25.53
C ALA A 36 -42.66 15.29 24.44
N PRO A 37 -42.31 16.55 24.77
CA PRO A 37 -42.11 17.57 23.75
C PRO A 37 -41.01 17.15 22.77
N GLU A 38 -41.14 17.53 21.52
CA GLU A 38 -40.13 17.36 20.50
C GLU A 38 -38.78 17.93 20.96
N LEU A 39 -37.70 17.35 20.48
CA LEU A 39 -36.37 17.67 20.92
C LEU A 39 -36.11 19.19 21.03
N ILE A 40 -35.90 19.66 22.26
CA ILE A 40 -35.59 21.08 22.56
C ILE A 40 -34.17 21.45 22.15
N ALA A 41 -33.32 20.43 21.91
CA ALA A 41 -31.93 20.65 21.47
C ALA A 41 -31.53 19.57 20.43
N THR A 42 -31.22 20.01 19.25
CA THR A 42 -30.52 19.23 18.24
C THR A 42 -29.02 19.23 18.59
N VAL A 43 -28.39 18.06 18.60
CA VAL A 43 -26.93 17.97 18.66
C VAL A 43 -26.46 18.17 17.23
N GLU A 44 -26.00 19.38 16.92
CA GLU A 44 -25.38 19.68 15.65
C GLU A 44 -23.89 19.36 15.78
N THR A 45 -23.42 18.38 15.01
CA THR A 45 -22.01 18.06 14.94
C THR A 45 -21.36 19.00 13.94
N GLU A 46 -20.69 20.03 14.44
CA GLU A 46 -19.89 20.90 13.61
C GLU A 46 -18.51 20.28 13.39
N ASN A 47 -18.16 20.09 12.12
CA ASN A 47 -16.86 19.58 11.75
C ASN A 47 -15.83 20.71 11.89
N THR A 48 -14.98 20.62 12.92
CA THR A 48 -13.94 21.61 13.20
C THR A 48 -12.62 21.36 12.45
N ALA A 49 -12.56 20.31 11.60
CA ALA A 49 -11.37 20.08 10.78
C ALA A 49 -11.25 21.16 9.71
N SER A 50 -10.04 21.66 9.50
CA SER A 50 -9.80 22.62 8.42
C SER A 50 -10.01 21.96 7.06
N ALA A 51 -10.49 22.71 6.08
CA ALA A 51 -10.66 22.23 4.70
C ALA A 51 -9.39 21.59 4.11
N GLU A 52 -8.21 22.09 4.53
CA GLU A 52 -6.91 21.54 4.13
C GLU A 52 -6.67 20.14 4.70
N LYS A 53 -7.04 19.89 5.96
CA LYS A 53 -6.89 18.56 6.57
C LYS A 53 -7.81 17.53 5.93
N GLU A 54 -9.04 17.93 5.62
CA GLU A 54 -10.00 17.03 4.96
C GLU A 54 -9.56 16.70 3.53
N GLY A 55 -9.17 17.71 2.75
CA GLY A 55 -8.66 17.51 1.39
C GLY A 55 -7.39 16.68 1.37
N GLY A 56 -6.44 16.97 2.27
CA GLY A 56 -5.22 16.20 2.44
C GLY A 56 -5.49 14.74 2.79
N ALA A 57 -6.41 14.48 3.73
CA ALA A 57 -6.78 13.13 4.11
C ALA A 57 -7.36 12.35 2.92
N LEU A 58 -8.28 12.96 2.16
CA LEU A 58 -8.94 12.32 1.02
C LEU A 58 -7.95 11.97 -0.08
N LEU A 59 -7.04 12.88 -0.44
CA LEU A 59 -5.97 12.60 -1.39
C LEU A 59 -4.98 11.57 -0.85
N GLY A 60 -4.60 11.63 0.41
CA GLY A 60 -3.71 10.66 1.05
C GLY A 60 -4.25 9.24 1.03
N LEU A 61 -5.57 9.07 1.21
CA LEU A 61 -6.25 7.78 1.10
C LEU A 61 -6.11 7.15 -0.29
N ALA A 62 -6.25 7.97 -1.34
CA ALA A 62 -6.21 7.49 -2.71
C ALA A 62 -4.79 7.36 -3.26
N LEU A 63 -3.86 8.21 -2.81
CA LEU A 63 -2.53 8.36 -3.39
C LEU A 63 -1.72 7.07 -3.33
N THR A 64 -1.67 6.42 -2.17
CA THR A 64 -0.85 5.22 -1.98
C THR A 64 -1.32 4.03 -2.83
N PRO A 65 -2.59 3.59 -2.78
CA PRO A 65 -3.02 2.47 -3.61
C PRO A 65 -2.95 2.79 -5.10
N PHE A 66 -3.21 4.05 -5.51
CA PHE A 66 -3.12 4.46 -6.90
C PHE A 66 -1.68 4.45 -7.42
N LEU A 67 -0.72 5.05 -6.68
CA LEU A 67 0.69 5.02 -7.07
C LEU A 67 1.24 3.59 -7.06
N LEU A 68 0.89 2.79 -6.06
CA LEU A 68 1.29 1.39 -6.00
C LEU A 68 0.78 0.61 -7.22
N LEU A 69 -0.47 0.83 -7.63
CA LEU A 69 -1.04 0.22 -8.83
C LEU A 69 -0.24 0.61 -10.08
N LEU A 70 0.10 1.88 -10.23
CA LEU A 70 0.90 2.35 -11.37
C LEU A 70 2.34 1.81 -11.34
N MET A 71 2.95 1.71 -10.15
CA MET A 71 4.29 1.14 -9.99
C MET A 71 4.30 -0.36 -10.28
N LEU A 72 3.28 -1.10 -9.83
CA LEU A 72 3.13 -2.53 -10.12
C LEU A 72 2.93 -2.77 -11.61
N THR A 73 2.03 -2.05 -12.26
CA THR A 73 1.74 -2.22 -13.68
C THR A 73 2.91 -1.80 -14.57
N GLY A 74 3.48 -0.62 -14.33
CA GLY A 74 4.65 -0.12 -15.06
C GLY A 74 5.90 -0.97 -14.83
N GLY A 75 6.17 -1.32 -13.56
CA GLY A 75 7.28 -2.17 -13.18
C GLY A 75 7.15 -3.61 -13.73
N SER A 76 5.92 -4.13 -13.84
CA SER A 76 5.68 -5.48 -14.36
C SER A 76 6.09 -5.63 -15.83
N ILE A 77 5.86 -4.61 -16.64
CA ILE A 77 6.26 -4.60 -18.06
C ILE A 77 7.79 -4.72 -18.16
N MET A 78 8.52 -3.92 -17.41
CA MET A 78 9.99 -3.99 -17.40
C MET A 78 10.50 -5.29 -16.79
N ALA A 79 9.85 -5.78 -15.73
CA ALA A 79 10.27 -7.01 -15.07
C ALA A 79 10.08 -8.25 -15.95
N VAL A 80 8.96 -8.35 -16.67
CA VAL A 80 8.71 -9.50 -17.56
C VAL A 80 9.69 -9.53 -18.72
N ASP A 81 10.00 -8.37 -19.32
CA ASP A 81 10.98 -8.29 -20.39
C ASP A 81 12.40 -8.59 -19.89
N ALA A 82 12.71 -8.24 -18.64
CA ALA A 82 14.04 -8.39 -18.09
C ALA A 82 14.52 -9.84 -17.98
N ILE A 83 13.65 -10.81 -17.71
CA ILE A 83 14.03 -12.22 -17.59
C ILE A 83 13.13 -13.13 -18.42
N SER A 84 11.81 -13.13 -18.18
CA SER A 84 10.88 -14.04 -18.92
C SER A 84 10.92 -13.77 -20.42
N GLY A 85 10.98 -12.49 -20.84
CA GLY A 85 11.09 -12.12 -22.24
C GLY A 85 12.44 -12.55 -22.87
N GLU A 86 13.53 -12.48 -22.13
CA GLU A 86 14.84 -12.99 -22.59
C GLU A 86 14.89 -14.52 -22.68
N LYS A 87 14.23 -15.24 -21.74
CA LYS A 87 14.06 -16.69 -21.82
C LYS A 87 13.29 -17.09 -23.07
N GLU A 88 12.16 -16.44 -23.32
CA GLU A 88 11.30 -16.73 -24.45
C GLU A 88 11.99 -16.45 -25.81
N ARG A 89 12.89 -15.47 -25.86
CA ARG A 89 13.69 -15.12 -27.04
C ARG A 89 14.98 -15.93 -27.17
N GLY A 90 15.35 -16.76 -26.18
CA GLY A 90 16.63 -17.49 -26.14
C GLY A 90 17.87 -16.60 -25.95
N THR A 91 17.71 -15.32 -25.58
CA THR A 91 18.81 -14.37 -25.43
C THR A 91 19.45 -14.44 -24.03
N LEU A 92 18.79 -15.05 -23.06
CA LEU A 92 19.30 -15.20 -21.71
C LEU A 92 20.59 -16.06 -21.70
N GLU A 93 20.66 -17.12 -22.49
CA GLU A 93 21.83 -17.98 -22.60
C GLU A 93 23.05 -17.21 -23.11
N THR A 94 22.87 -16.37 -24.14
CA THR A 94 23.93 -15.50 -24.66
C THR A 94 24.43 -14.53 -23.59
N LEU A 95 23.53 -13.96 -22.78
CA LEU A 95 23.90 -13.08 -21.67
C LEU A 95 24.74 -13.81 -20.61
N LEU A 96 24.37 -15.06 -20.31
CA LEU A 96 25.07 -15.89 -19.31
C LEU A 96 26.46 -16.39 -19.76
N THR A 97 26.79 -16.36 -21.06
CA THR A 97 28.12 -16.65 -21.58
C THR A 97 29.10 -15.46 -21.46
N THR A 98 28.64 -14.30 -21.05
CA THR A 98 29.48 -13.12 -20.80
C THR A 98 30.36 -13.31 -19.56
N SER A 99 31.46 -12.55 -19.47
CA SER A 99 32.36 -12.56 -18.31
C SER A 99 31.83 -11.90 -17.05
N ALA A 100 30.60 -11.34 -17.09
CA ALA A 100 29.97 -10.67 -15.96
C ALA A 100 29.52 -11.69 -14.91
N ALA A 101 29.64 -11.36 -13.62
CA ALA A 101 29.07 -12.19 -12.57
C ALA A 101 27.55 -12.19 -12.65
N ARG A 102 26.93 -13.35 -12.41
CA ARG A 102 25.45 -13.49 -12.48
C ARG A 102 24.73 -12.56 -11.49
N SER A 103 25.30 -12.36 -10.30
CA SER A 103 24.81 -11.39 -9.31
C SER A 103 24.76 -9.97 -9.86
N ASP A 104 25.79 -9.58 -10.65
CA ASP A 104 25.86 -8.23 -11.23
C ASP A 104 24.79 -8.04 -12.30
N ILE A 105 24.53 -9.08 -13.10
CA ILE A 105 23.44 -9.08 -14.09
C ILE A 105 22.08 -8.92 -13.41
N VAL A 106 21.82 -9.70 -12.36
CA VAL A 106 20.55 -9.62 -11.61
C VAL A 106 20.39 -8.25 -10.96
N THR A 107 21.47 -7.74 -10.35
CA THR A 107 21.47 -6.43 -9.69
C THR A 107 21.25 -5.30 -10.71
N ALA A 108 21.88 -5.36 -11.88
CA ALA A 108 21.68 -4.38 -12.94
C ALA A 108 20.22 -4.37 -13.45
N LYS A 109 19.62 -5.55 -13.63
CA LYS A 109 18.20 -5.67 -14.02
C LYS A 109 17.28 -5.13 -12.93
N LEU A 110 17.56 -5.44 -11.65
CA LEU A 110 16.82 -4.90 -10.53
C LEU A 110 16.88 -3.37 -10.50
N LEU A 111 18.08 -2.80 -10.64
CA LEU A 111 18.25 -1.34 -10.68
C LEU A 111 17.50 -0.70 -11.84
N GLY A 112 17.45 -1.36 -13.00
CA GLY A 112 16.65 -0.89 -14.13
C GLY A 112 15.17 -0.78 -13.78
N ILE A 113 14.58 -1.81 -13.16
CA ILE A 113 13.17 -1.80 -12.76
C ILE A 113 12.92 -0.76 -11.65
N VAL A 114 13.82 -0.66 -10.66
CA VAL A 114 13.75 0.36 -9.60
C VAL A 114 13.76 1.77 -10.19
N THR A 115 14.62 2.02 -11.18
CA THR A 115 14.70 3.33 -11.84
C THR A 115 13.38 3.69 -12.51
N VAL A 116 12.75 2.74 -13.20
CA VAL A 116 11.42 2.94 -13.80
C VAL A 116 10.37 3.20 -12.71
N GLY A 117 10.39 2.43 -11.63
CA GLY A 117 9.46 2.62 -10.51
C GLY A 117 9.60 4.00 -9.85
N ILE A 118 10.83 4.48 -9.64
CA ILE A 118 11.09 5.84 -9.15
C ILE A 118 10.58 6.89 -10.15
N ALA A 119 10.84 6.70 -11.44
CA ALA A 119 10.35 7.61 -12.46
C ALA A 119 8.81 7.69 -12.47
N VAL A 120 8.13 6.55 -12.33
CA VAL A 120 6.66 6.49 -12.19
C VAL A 120 6.21 7.27 -10.96
N ALA A 121 6.84 7.09 -9.80
CA ALA A 121 6.49 7.82 -8.58
C ALA A 121 6.68 9.33 -8.76
N VAL A 122 7.83 9.77 -9.27
CA VAL A 122 8.15 11.18 -9.50
C VAL A 122 7.16 11.83 -10.46
N VAL A 123 6.93 11.20 -11.62
CA VAL A 123 6.00 11.75 -12.64
C VAL A 123 4.60 11.86 -12.08
N ASN A 124 4.12 10.89 -11.31
CA ASN A 124 2.76 10.95 -10.77
C ASN A 124 2.61 11.97 -9.63
N ILE A 125 3.62 12.13 -8.78
CA ILE A 125 3.62 13.19 -7.75
C ILE A 125 3.66 14.57 -8.41
N LEU A 126 4.46 14.74 -9.46
CA LEU A 126 4.48 15.99 -10.25
C LEU A 126 3.14 16.23 -10.96
N ASN A 127 2.52 15.20 -11.53
CA ASN A 127 1.18 15.30 -12.13
C ASN A 127 0.14 15.75 -11.11
N LEU A 128 0.17 15.17 -9.90
CA LEU A 128 -0.73 15.60 -8.82
C LEU A 128 -0.56 17.09 -8.52
N LEU A 129 0.70 17.55 -8.40
CA LEU A 129 1.01 18.96 -8.17
C LEU A 129 0.46 19.85 -9.29
N VAL A 130 0.69 19.46 -10.54
CA VAL A 130 0.20 20.20 -11.73
C VAL A 130 -1.32 20.29 -11.72
N TYR A 131 -2.02 19.20 -11.41
CA TYR A 131 -3.48 19.19 -11.37
C TYR A 131 -4.04 20.08 -10.26
N LEU A 132 -3.38 20.12 -9.11
CA LEU A 132 -3.76 21.03 -8.01
C LEU A 132 -3.51 22.49 -8.37
N VAL A 133 -2.36 22.82 -8.97
CA VAL A 133 -2.01 24.20 -9.37
C VAL A 133 -2.91 24.71 -10.49
N LEU A 134 -3.26 23.86 -11.45
CA LEU A 134 -4.13 24.24 -12.57
C LEU A 134 -5.62 24.21 -12.22
N GLY A 135 -6.00 23.74 -11.03
CA GLY A 135 -7.39 23.60 -10.61
C GLY A 135 -8.18 22.61 -11.47
N VAL A 136 -7.49 21.58 -12.03
CA VAL A 136 -8.15 20.55 -12.86
C VAL A 136 -8.99 19.61 -12.00
N VAL A 137 -8.61 19.46 -10.72
CA VAL A 137 -9.39 18.69 -9.75
C VAL A 137 -10.32 19.65 -9.05
N ASP A 138 -11.61 19.62 -9.42
CA ASP A 138 -12.66 20.32 -8.73
C ASP A 138 -12.89 19.65 -7.37
N LEU A 139 -12.22 20.16 -6.35
CA LEU A 139 -12.50 19.76 -4.98
C LEU A 139 -13.81 20.42 -4.51
N PRO A 140 -14.64 19.71 -3.75
CA PRO A 140 -15.82 20.34 -3.13
C PRO A 140 -15.41 21.59 -2.35
N GLU A 141 -16.29 22.61 -2.27
CA GLU A 141 -15.99 23.92 -1.66
C GLU A 141 -15.42 23.84 -0.23
N ASN A 142 -15.67 22.74 0.45
CA ASN A 142 -15.19 22.47 1.81
C ASN A 142 -13.81 21.78 1.85
N PHE A 143 -13.16 21.54 0.71
CA PHE A 143 -11.86 20.86 0.64
C PHE A 143 -10.81 21.78 0.02
N ALA A 144 -9.67 21.89 0.66
CA ALA A 144 -8.50 22.53 0.12
C ALA A 144 -7.31 21.59 0.27
N VAL A 145 -6.35 21.68 -0.63
CA VAL A 145 -5.10 20.92 -0.53
C VAL A 145 -3.96 21.89 -0.64
N ALA A 146 -3.18 21.99 0.41
CA ALA A 146 -1.96 22.77 0.42
C ALA A 146 -0.77 21.82 0.59
N LEU A 147 0.00 21.60 -0.47
CA LEU A 147 1.23 20.81 -0.44
C LEU A 147 2.43 21.74 -0.28
N SER A 148 3.26 21.48 0.72
CA SER A 148 4.56 22.12 0.87
C SER A 148 5.65 21.34 0.14
N ALA A 149 6.79 21.99 -0.11
CA ALA A 149 7.96 21.29 -0.66
C ALA A 149 8.42 20.13 0.26
N LEU A 150 8.23 20.27 1.56
CA LEU A 150 8.55 19.21 2.52
C LEU A 150 7.66 17.97 2.33
N ASP A 151 6.35 18.17 2.10
CA ASP A 151 5.41 17.07 1.87
C ASP A 151 5.81 16.26 0.64
N LEU A 152 6.15 16.95 -0.46
CA LEU A 152 6.59 16.30 -1.71
C LEU A 152 7.88 15.49 -1.51
N VAL A 153 8.84 16.04 -0.79
CA VAL A 153 10.10 15.35 -0.49
C VAL A 153 9.85 14.13 0.40
N LEU A 154 9.01 14.26 1.43
CA LEU A 154 8.66 13.14 2.30
C LEU A 154 7.93 12.04 1.55
N LEU A 155 6.99 12.39 0.66
CA LEU A 155 6.31 11.42 -0.20
C LEU A 155 7.31 10.66 -1.07
N LEU A 156 8.23 11.36 -1.74
CA LEU A 156 9.27 10.72 -2.55
C LEU A 156 10.13 9.76 -1.72
N ILE A 157 10.57 10.20 -0.53
CA ILE A 157 11.38 9.37 0.37
C ILE A 157 10.60 8.12 0.79
N LEU A 158 9.33 8.24 1.18
CA LEU A 158 8.49 7.12 1.60
C LEU A 158 8.28 6.10 0.47
N PHE A 159 8.19 6.55 -0.78
CA PHE A 159 8.03 5.65 -1.92
C PHE A 159 9.32 4.93 -2.34
N LEU A 160 10.53 5.38 -1.93
CA LEU A 160 11.79 4.73 -2.29
C LEU A 160 11.85 3.25 -1.83
N PRO A 161 11.68 2.92 -0.55
CA PRO A 161 11.73 1.53 -0.11
C PRO A 161 10.60 0.69 -0.71
N LEU A 162 9.43 1.27 -0.93
CA LEU A 162 8.30 0.61 -1.58
C LEU A 162 8.64 0.24 -3.03
N THR A 163 9.29 1.14 -3.76
CA THR A 163 9.75 0.90 -5.14
C THR A 163 10.73 -0.27 -5.20
N VAL A 164 11.71 -0.31 -4.30
CA VAL A 164 12.68 -1.41 -4.24
C VAL A 164 12.00 -2.73 -3.91
N LEU A 165 11.06 -2.73 -2.97
CA LEU A 165 10.28 -3.91 -2.59
C LEU A 165 9.49 -4.47 -3.77
N ILE A 166 8.72 -3.62 -4.44
CA ILE A 166 7.92 -3.97 -5.63
C ILE A 166 8.82 -4.52 -6.73
N SER A 167 9.88 -3.79 -7.09
CA SER A 167 10.81 -4.17 -8.16
C SER A 167 11.47 -5.52 -7.90
N SER A 168 11.86 -5.78 -6.65
CA SER A 168 12.48 -7.05 -6.26
C SER A 168 11.53 -8.23 -6.43
N VAL A 169 10.29 -8.07 -5.99
CA VAL A 169 9.27 -9.13 -6.11
C VAL A 169 8.88 -9.36 -7.56
N LEU A 170 8.73 -8.30 -8.35
CA LEU A 170 8.41 -8.41 -9.78
C LEU A 170 9.53 -9.09 -10.58
N LEU A 171 10.79 -8.76 -10.29
CA LEU A 171 11.94 -9.40 -10.92
C LEU A 171 12.04 -10.88 -10.52
N LEU A 172 11.82 -11.19 -9.24
CA LEU A 172 11.76 -12.57 -8.76
C LEU A 172 10.68 -13.37 -9.48
N LEU A 173 9.50 -12.78 -9.64
CA LEU A 173 8.38 -13.36 -10.36
C LEU A 173 8.73 -13.67 -11.81
N SER A 174 9.37 -12.72 -12.49
CA SER A 174 9.87 -12.88 -13.86
C SER A 174 10.90 -14.01 -13.95
N GLY A 175 11.73 -14.19 -12.93
CA GLY A 175 12.68 -15.29 -12.87
C GLY A 175 12.02 -16.67 -12.83
N TYR A 176 10.90 -16.81 -12.13
CA TYR A 176 10.14 -18.07 -12.06
C TYR A 176 9.31 -18.35 -13.29
N ALA A 177 8.80 -17.34 -13.96
CA ALA A 177 7.99 -17.48 -15.15
C ALA A 177 8.86 -17.90 -16.36
N LYS A 178 8.36 -18.83 -17.19
CA LYS A 178 9.02 -19.27 -18.43
C LYS A 178 8.59 -18.40 -19.61
N THR A 179 7.34 -17.95 -19.60
CA THR A 179 6.71 -17.18 -20.68
C THR A 179 6.01 -15.95 -20.12
N TYR A 180 5.71 -15.01 -21.01
CA TYR A 180 4.92 -13.82 -20.71
C TYR A 180 3.54 -14.17 -20.12
N LYS A 181 2.87 -15.22 -20.65
CA LYS A 181 1.54 -15.66 -20.17
C LYS A 181 1.62 -16.20 -18.75
N GLU A 182 2.64 -16.98 -18.45
CA GLU A 182 2.86 -17.53 -17.12
C GLU A 182 3.14 -16.43 -16.11
N TYR A 183 3.95 -15.43 -16.48
CA TYR A 183 4.18 -14.26 -15.65
C TYR A 183 2.87 -13.53 -15.29
N GLN A 184 1.97 -13.33 -16.25
CA GLN A 184 0.69 -12.68 -16.01
C GLN A 184 -0.18 -13.44 -15.00
N ILE A 185 -0.17 -14.78 -15.04
CA ILE A 185 -0.90 -15.62 -14.10
C ILE A 185 -0.34 -15.43 -12.67
N TYR A 186 0.98 -15.38 -12.53
CA TYR A 186 1.63 -15.19 -11.23
C TYR A 186 1.53 -13.73 -10.73
N PHE A 187 1.44 -12.77 -11.63
CA PHE A 187 1.34 -11.35 -11.29
C PHE A 187 0.05 -11.04 -10.52
N PHE A 188 -1.07 -11.63 -10.88
CA PHE A 188 -2.37 -11.29 -10.28
C PHE A 188 -2.42 -11.53 -8.75
N PRO A 189 -2.05 -12.71 -8.21
CA PRO A 189 -2.00 -12.87 -6.75
C PRO A 189 -1.00 -11.95 -6.07
N VAL A 190 0.17 -11.69 -6.69
CA VAL A 190 1.15 -10.74 -6.16
C VAL A 190 0.59 -9.33 -6.13
N PHE A 191 -0.11 -8.92 -7.18
CA PHE A 191 -0.81 -7.64 -7.25
C PHE A 191 -1.77 -7.45 -6.06
N LEU A 192 -2.59 -8.45 -5.74
CA LEU A 192 -3.52 -8.40 -4.60
C LEU A 192 -2.77 -8.31 -3.25
N VAL A 193 -1.66 -9.04 -3.11
CA VAL A 193 -0.82 -9.01 -1.89
C VAL A 193 -0.27 -7.61 -1.62
N PHE A 194 0.05 -6.84 -2.64
CA PHE A 194 0.50 -5.47 -2.48
C PHE A 194 -0.66 -4.48 -2.34
N LEU A 195 -1.73 -4.66 -3.12
CA LEU A 195 -2.86 -3.74 -3.16
C LEU A 195 -3.61 -3.71 -1.82
N VAL A 196 -3.91 -4.88 -1.24
CA VAL A 196 -4.74 -4.92 -0.02
C VAL A 196 -4.09 -4.22 1.17
N PRO A 197 -2.80 -4.44 1.52
CA PRO A 197 -2.17 -3.68 2.59
C PRO A 197 -2.07 -2.17 2.29
N SER A 198 -1.95 -1.78 1.02
CA SER A 198 -1.88 -0.35 0.67
C SER A 198 -3.17 0.42 0.98
N LEU A 199 -4.29 -0.30 1.08
CA LEU A 199 -5.57 0.26 1.48
C LEU A 199 -5.68 0.48 3.00
N ALA A 200 -4.67 0.14 3.80
CA ALA A 200 -4.71 0.36 5.26
C ALA A 200 -5.00 1.82 5.63
N GLY A 201 -4.48 2.78 4.85
CA GLY A 201 -4.79 4.20 5.03
C GLY A 201 -6.26 4.55 4.88
N THR A 202 -7.08 3.72 4.21
CA THR A 202 -8.52 3.95 4.01
C THR A 202 -9.37 3.41 5.16
N LEU A 203 -8.81 2.56 6.01
CA LEU A 203 -9.54 1.96 7.11
C LEU A 203 -9.69 2.96 8.27
N PRO A 204 -10.90 3.13 8.81
CA PRO A 204 -11.13 4.00 9.96
C PRO A 204 -10.39 3.47 11.20
N GLY A 205 -9.83 4.37 11.99
CA GLY A 205 -9.10 4.00 13.21
C GLY A 205 -7.65 3.53 13.01
N MET A 206 -7.17 3.42 11.78
CA MET A 206 -5.77 3.08 11.51
C MET A 206 -4.89 4.34 11.60
N ASP A 207 -4.25 4.51 12.74
CA ASP A 207 -3.27 5.59 12.96
C ASP A 207 -1.84 5.06 12.85
N LEU A 208 -0.91 5.90 12.39
CA LEU A 208 0.50 5.53 12.27
C LEU A 208 1.15 5.21 13.62
N ARG A 209 0.60 5.74 14.71
CA ARG A 209 1.04 5.46 16.10
C ARG A 209 0.72 4.05 16.58
N SER A 210 0.06 3.25 15.76
CA SER A 210 -0.23 1.84 16.04
C SER A 210 0.86 0.92 15.49
N ALA A 211 0.74 -0.39 15.77
CA ALA A 211 1.63 -1.41 15.21
C ALA A 211 1.63 -1.46 13.66
N ILE A 212 0.71 -0.77 13.01
CA ILE A 212 0.62 -0.69 11.54
C ILE A 212 1.89 -0.09 10.91
N ALA A 213 2.59 0.82 11.62
CA ALA A 213 3.85 1.38 11.17
C ALA A 213 4.94 0.30 10.93
N LEU A 214 4.85 -0.83 11.61
CA LEU A 214 5.79 -1.95 11.45
C LEU A 214 5.40 -2.91 10.32
N VAL A 215 4.20 -2.78 9.77
CA VAL A 215 3.73 -3.62 8.66
C VAL A 215 4.16 -3.00 7.33
N PRO A 216 5.04 -3.68 6.57
CA PRO A 216 5.47 -3.18 5.25
C PRO A 216 4.26 -2.90 4.35
N ILE A 217 4.36 -1.88 3.51
CA ILE A 217 3.30 -1.39 2.60
C ILE A 217 2.16 -0.68 3.37
N ALA A 218 1.54 -1.34 4.35
CA ALA A 218 0.45 -0.76 5.13
C ALA A 218 0.90 0.49 5.91
N GLY A 219 2.06 0.41 6.57
CA GLY A 219 2.67 1.56 7.25
C GLY A 219 2.94 2.72 6.32
N ILE A 220 3.41 2.46 5.08
CA ILE A 220 3.57 3.51 4.06
C ILE A 220 2.22 4.13 3.68
N GLY A 221 1.16 3.32 3.54
CA GLY A 221 -0.18 3.82 3.21
C GLY A 221 -0.71 4.81 4.24
N VAL A 222 -0.56 4.48 5.53
CA VAL A 222 -0.95 5.38 6.62
C VAL A 222 -0.01 6.59 6.72
N ALA A 223 1.32 6.38 6.55
CA ALA A 223 2.32 7.45 6.59
C ALA A 223 2.08 8.51 5.50
N VAL A 224 1.75 8.09 4.28
CA VAL A 224 1.41 9.01 3.18
C VAL A 224 0.17 9.84 3.53
N ARG A 225 -0.87 9.22 4.11
CA ARG A 225 -2.06 9.94 4.57
C ARG A 225 -1.71 11.00 5.62
N GLU A 226 -0.90 10.66 6.63
CA GLU A 226 -0.51 11.61 7.68
C GLU A 226 0.35 12.77 7.14
N VAL A 227 1.27 12.48 6.21
CA VAL A 227 2.03 13.53 5.52
C VAL A 227 1.10 14.48 4.77
N MET A 228 0.08 13.95 4.07
CA MET A 228 -0.90 14.77 3.34
C MET A 228 -1.78 15.64 4.27
N VAL A 229 -2.01 15.19 5.50
CA VAL A 229 -2.73 15.95 6.54
C VAL A 229 -1.79 16.91 7.31
N ARG A 230 -0.47 16.85 7.03
CA ARG A 230 0.59 17.60 7.72
C ARG A 230 0.73 17.27 9.21
N GLU A 231 0.41 16.04 9.58
CA GLU A 231 0.67 15.51 10.92
C GLU A 231 1.95 14.67 10.88
N TYR A 232 3.10 15.30 11.14
CA TYR A 232 4.40 14.63 11.05
C TYR A 232 4.78 13.99 12.38
N ASP A 233 4.57 12.70 12.52
CA ASP A 233 5.17 11.93 13.61
C ASP A 233 6.46 11.26 13.14
N TRP A 234 7.58 11.98 13.31
CA TRP A 234 8.88 11.59 12.77
C TRP A 234 9.32 10.19 13.17
N LEU A 235 9.00 9.76 14.39
CA LEU A 235 9.38 8.43 14.89
C LEU A 235 8.66 7.34 14.09
N PHE A 236 7.34 7.47 13.93
CA PHE A 236 6.53 6.47 13.25
C PHE A 236 6.70 6.50 11.74
N LEU A 237 6.94 7.69 11.15
CA LEU A 237 7.35 7.83 9.75
C LEU A 237 8.67 7.08 9.49
N PHE A 238 9.65 7.24 10.39
CA PHE A 238 10.92 6.50 10.30
C PHE A 238 10.73 5.00 10.49
N LEU A 239 9.84 4.56 11.39
CA LEU A 239 9.52 3.15 11.58
C LEU A 239 8.87 2.54 10.32
N ALA A 240 7.90 3.21 9.72
CA ALA A 240 7.24 2.78 8.48
C ALA A 240 8.24 2.68 7.31
N PHE A 241 9.12 3.69 7.16
CA PHE A 241 10.20 3.68 6.19
C PHE A 241 11.16 2.51 6.43
N SER A 242 11.60 2.32 7.67
CA SER A 242 12.59 1.30 8.04
C SER A 242 12.04 -0.12 7.91
N SER A 243 10.78 -0.35 8.31
CA SER A 243 10.13 -1.66 8.19
C SER A 243 9.97 -2.09 6.73
N THR A 244 9.51 -1.16 5.88
CA THR A 244 9.40 -1.39 4.44
C THR A 244 10.78 -1.51 3.79
N GLY A 245 11.76 -0.73 4.23
CA GLY A 245 13.15 -0.81 3.80
C GLY A 245 13.81 -2.15 4.14
N ALA A 246 13.57 -2.67 5.34
CA ALA A 246 14.04 -3.99 5.73
C ALA A 246 13.42 -5.11 4.88
N ALA A 247 12.10 -5.02 4.62
CA ALA A 247 11.40 -5.94 3.72
C ALA A 247 11.95 -5.86 2.28
N ALA A 248 12.19 -4.64 1.78
CA ALA A 248 12.77 -4.39 0.48
C ALA A 248 14.18 -4.97 0.33
N TRP A 249 15.02 -4.72 1.32
CA TRP A 249 16.37 -5.28 1.37
C TRP A 249 16.34 -6.82 1.39
N TRP A 250 15.48 -7.40 2.21
CA TRP A 250 15.33 -8.85 2.27
C TRP A 250 14.82 -9.43 0.95
N ALA A 251 13.82 -8.80 0.33
CA ALA A 251 13.29 -9.20 -0.97
C ALA A 251 14.37 -9.09 -2.06
N ALA A 252 15.15 -8.00 -2.10
CA ALA A 252 16.25 -7.82 -3.05
C ALA A 252 17.32 -8.90 -2.89
N ARG A 253 17.72 -9.21 -1.65
CA ARG A 253 18.67 -10.29 -1.35
C ARG A 253 18.14 -11.67 -1.73
N LEU A 254 16.84 -11.90 -1.50
CA LEU A 254 16.21 -13.17 -1.92
C LEU A 254 16.22 -13.28 -3.44
N THR A 255 15.88 -12.22 -4.15
CA THR A 255 15.87 -12.16 -5.61
C THR A 255 17.28 -12.42 -6.17
N GLU A 256 18.28 -11.72 -5.67
CA GLU A 256 19.69 -11.91 -6.07
C GLU A 256 20.12 -13.37 -5.86
N ARG A 257 19.91 -13.91 -4.67
CA ARG A 257 20.31 -15.29 -4.36
C ARG A 257 19.60 -16.32 -5.20
N THR A 258 18.31 -16.16 -5.41
CA THR A 258 17.49 -17.13 -6.16
C THR A 258 17.83 -17.09 -7.65
N LEU A 259 18.02 -15.88 -8.22
CA LEU A 259 18.25 -15.72 -9.64
C LEU A 259 19.72 -15.89 -10.04
N SER A 260 20.67 -15.79 -9.11
CA SER A 260 22.09 -16.04 -9.37
C SER A 260 22.48 -17.52 -9.33
N THR A 261 21.64 -18.39 -8.76
CA THR A 261 21.90 -19.84 -8.71
C THR A 261 21.60 -20.53 -10.04
N GLU A 262 22.22 -21.67 -10.30
CA GLU A 262 22.16 -22.42 -11.57
C GLU A 262 20.75 -22.92 -11.97
N HIS A 263 19.79 -22.84 -11.04
CA HIS A 263 18.40 -23.28 -11.29
C HIS A 263 17.69 -22.58 -12.45
N LEU A 264 18.13 -21.37 -12.86
CA LEU A 264 17.54 -20.68 -14.02
C LEU A 264 17.87 -21.34 -15.36
N ILE A 265 19.00 -22.08 -15.45
CA ILE A 265 19.46 -22.72 -16.69
C ILE A 265 19.00 -24.18 -16.73
N SER A 266 19.06 -24.87 -15.58
CA SER A 266 18.74 -26.29 -15.47
C SER A 266 17.25 -26.61 -15.70
N GLN A 267 16.36 -25.64 -15.59
CA GLN A 267 14.93 -25.86 -15.86
C GLN A 267 14.59 -25.89 -17.35
N SER A 268 15.42 -25.33 -18.23
CA SER A 268 15.16 -25.40 -19.68
C SER A 268 15.37 -26.81 -20.24
N ASP A 269 16.36 -27.56 -19.71
CA ASP A 269 16.76 -28.87 -20.24
C ASP A 269 16.01 -30.08 -19.64
N LEU A 270 15.47 -29.91 -18.41
CA LEU A 270 14.77 -30.98 -17.71
C LEU A 270 13.25 -31.04 -18.01
N ASP A 271 12.67 -29.96 -18.53
CA ASP A 271 11.23 -29.82 -18.71
C ASP A 271 10.69 -30.26 -20.07
N GLU A 272 11.53 -30.68 -21.03
CA GLU A 272 11.04 -31.45 -22.19
C GLU A 272 10.48 -32.82 -21.77
N ALA A 273 10.87 -33.33 -20.60
CA ALA A 273 10.39 -34.62 -20.09
C ALA A 273 9.12 -34.51 -19.23
N ASP A 274 8.76 -33.32 -18.72
CA ASP A 274 7.66 -33.10 -17.79
C ASP A 274 6.43 -32.36 -18.37
N LEU A 275 6.24 -32.43 -19.68
CA LEU A 275 5.07 -31.90 -20.41
C LEU A 275 3.71 -32.53 -20.00
N VAL A 276 3.70 -33.44 -19.01
CA VAL A 276 2.47 -34.10 -18.49
C VAL A 276 2.05 -33.58 -17.12
N GLY A 277 2.87 -32.77 -16.44
CA GLY A 277 2.55 -32.13 -15.16
C GLY A 277 2.04 -30.72 -15.37
N GLY A 278 0.85 -30.40 -14.86
CA GLY A 278 0.25 -29.07 -14.93
C GLY A 278 1.17 -27.97 -14.37
N PRO A 279 0.86 -26.67 -14.58
CA PRO A 279 1.73 -25.55 -14.31
C PRO A 279 2.32 -25.66 -12.89
N ALA A 280 3.65 -25.65 -12.81
CA ALA A 280 4.37 -25.70 -11.54
C ALA A 280 3.90 -24.48 -10.73
N LEU A 281 2.98 -24.73 -9.82
CA LEU A 281 2.44 -23.71 -8.92
C LEU A 281 3.62 -22.98 -8.26
N PHE A 282 3.58 -21.68 -8.29
CA PHE A 282 4.42 -20.73 -7.56
C PHE A 282 5.02 -21.41 -6.30
N PRO A 283 6.34 -21.39 -6.09
CA PRO A 283 6.96 -22.22 -5.08
C PRO A 283 6.24 -22.04 -3.74
N ARG A 284 5.71 -23.15 -3.23
CA ARG A 284 4.89 -23.20 -2.00
C ARG A 284 5.52 -22.47 -0.81
N ARG A 285 6.85 -22.26 -0.87
CA ARG A 285 7.57 -21.45 0.14
C ARG A 285 7.23 -19.96 0.03
N VAL A 286 7.21 -19.39 -1.17
CA VAL A 286 6.88 -17.97 -1.38
C VAL A 286 5.41 -17.72 -1.04
N LEU A 287 4.52 -18.62 -1.50
CA LEU A 287 3.09 -18.53 -1.16
C LEU A 287 2.84 -18.62 0.36
N ARG A 288 3.62 -19.46 1.07
CA ARG A 288 3.54 -19.53 2.55
C ARG A 288 3.98 -18.24 3.22
N TRP A 289 5.08 -17.63 2.77
CA TRP A 289 5.54 -16.36 3.35
C TRP A 289 4.57 -15.22 3.08
N PHE A 290 3.99 -15.17 1.89
CA PHE A 290 2.90 -14.23 1.61
C PHE A 290 1.67 -14.51 2.47
N GLY A 291 1.29 -15.78 2.64
CA GLY A 291 0.22 -16.17 3.55
C GLY A 291 0.48 -15.76 5.00
N VAL A 292 1.70 -15.94 5.50
CA VAL A 292 2.10 -15.51 6.84
C VAL A 292 1.99 -13.98 6.98
N MET A 293 2.47 -13.23 6.00
CA MET A 293 2.36 -11.76 6.00
C MET A 293 0.89 -11.31 6.00
N TRP A 294 0.02 -11.99 5.25
CA TRP A 294 -1.42 -11.75 5.22
C TRP A 294 -2.10 -12.09 6.56
N VAL A 295 -1.71 -13.21 7.17
CA VAL A 295 -2.23 -13.61 8.48
C VAL A 295 -1.79 -12.61 9.55
N ILE A 296 -0.54 -12.15 9.53
CA ILE A 296 -0.06 -11.10 10.44
C ILE A 296 -0.87 -9.81 10.22
N PHE A 297 -1.10 -9.39 8.98
CA PHE A 297 -1.92 -8.22 8.66
C PHE A 297 -3.36 -8.38 9.19
N LEU A 298 -3.99 -9.55 8.97
CA LEU A 298 -5.34 -9.84 9.48
C LEU A 298 -5.38 -9.85 11.02
N ILE A 299 -4.39 -10.47 11.68
CA ILE A 299 -4.32 -10.51 13.14
C ILE A 299 -4.16 -9.09 13.70
N VAL A 300 -3.27 -8.29 13.12
CA VAL A 300 -3.07 -6.89 13.52
C VAL A 300 -4.35 -6.09 13.29
N SER A 301 -5.00 -6.25 12.13
CA SER A 301 -6.26 -5.58 11.81
C SER A 301 -7.42 -5.98 12.74
N LEU A 302 -7.52 -7.26 13.11
CA LEU A 302 -8.54 -7.75 14.03
C LEU A 302 -8.26 -7.31 15.47
N TRP A 303 -7.00 -7.34 15.89
CA TRP A 303 -6.63 -7.01 17.28
C TRP A 303 -6.83 -5.52 17.59
N PHE A 304 -6.60 -4.65 16.61
CA PHE A 304 -6.87 -3.21 16.74
C PHE A 304 -8.30 -2.83 16.34
N GLY A 305 -9.06 -3.72 15.71
CA GLY A 305 -10.47 -3.51 15.37
C GLY A 305 -11.46 -3.80 16.51
N GLU A 306 -11.04 -4.54 17.56
CA GLU A 306 -11.90 -4.85 18.70
C GLU A 306 -12.02 -3.69 19.72
N ASP A 307 -11.14 -2.68 19.66
CA ASP A 307 -11.22 -1.47 20.48
C ASP A 307 -12.10 -0.36 19.85
N LEU A 308 -12.83 -0.67 18.78
CA LEU A 308 -13.80 0.18 18.07
C LEU A 308 -15.23 -0.27 18.40
#